data_098fc5c44e5555fee156d08148c86105
#
_entry.id   098fc5c44e5555fee156d08148c86105
#
_cell.length_a   1.000
_cell.length_b   1.000
_cell.length_c   1.000
_cell.angle_alpha   90.00
_cell.angle_beta   90.00
_cell.angle_gamma   90.00
#
_symmetry.space_group_name_H-M   'P 1'
#
loop_
_entity.id
_entity.type
_entity.pdbx_description
1 polymer ?
#
loop_
_entity_poly.entity_id
_entity_poly.type
_entity_poly.pdbx_seq_one_letter_code
_entity_poly.pdbx_strand_id
1 'polypeptide(L)'
;MAAGVGLVGLPLTVAAGLTGVDMVKRGGRVRRPAPNPGVFDAHVEGSELRIFTSGEDLYKEMIAAIDGAQRIIKFETYIWKSDPTGQRFMDAFNRAAARGVEVYVSYDGFGNLVVPPRFYRQLDPRIHVFRLPAFARPIWRGVVRHSGFNHSKIMVVDDEVGFAGGFNIGDDYARFWRDTHVRERGPAVWGLDQSISIKWNAHHRAGEQMSWRPPDTWLSLIHI
;
A
#
# COMPACT_ATOMS: atom_id res chain seq x y z
N MET A 1 -15.55 -21.38 -30.32
CA MET A 1 -15.84 -20.35 -29.29
C MET A 1 -16.38 -20.89 -27.95
N ALA A 2 -16.86 -22.14 -27.86
CA ALA A 2 -17.42 -22.68 -26.60
C ALA A 2 -16.40 -23.10 -25.54
N ALA A 3 -15.18 -23.47 -25.92
CA ALA A 3 -14.17 -23.94 -24.96
C ALA A 3 -13.54 -22.82 -24.08
N GLY A 4 -13.53 -21.57 -24.57
CA GLY A 4 -12.98 -20.41 -23.81
C GLY A 4 -13.88 -19.92 -22.68
N VAL A 5 -15.20 -20.11 -22.81
CA VAL A 5 -16.17 -19.67 -21.79
C VAL A 5 -16.14 -20.60 -20.56
N GLY A 6 -15.83 -21.90 -20.76
CA GLY A 6 -15.72 -22.87 -19.66
C GLY A 6 -14.49 -22.64 -18.76
N LEU A 7 -13.36 -22.19 -19.33
CA LEU A 7 -12.09 -22.07 -18.59
C LEU A 7 -12.05 -20.87 -17.63
N VAL A 8 -12.83 -19.82 -17.90
CA VAL A 8 -12.88 -18.61 -17.05
C VAL A 8 -14.21 -18.53 -16.28
N GLY A 9 -15.29 -19.02 -16.86
CA GLY A 9 -16.62 -18.98 -16.25
C GLY A 9 -16.73 -19.85 -15.01
N LEU A 10 -16.22 -21.09 -15.06
CA LEU A 10 -16.32 -22.02 -13.93
C LEU A 10 -15.59 -21.55 -12.67
N PRO A 11 -14.32 -21.08 -12.72
CA PRO A 11 -13.64 -20.53 -11.56
C PRO A 11 -14.34 -19.30 -10.96
N LEU A 12 -14.87 -18.41 -11.81
CA LEU A 12 -15.60 -17.23 -11.34
C LEU A 12 -16.93 -17.59 -10.68
N THR A 13 -17.65 -18.56 -11.21
CA THR A 13 -18.90 -19.04 -10.63
C THR A 13 -18.65 -19.73 -9.29
N VAL A 14 -17.59 -20.55 -9.19
CA VAL A 14 -17.17 -21.21 -7.94
C VAL A 14 -16.74 -20.15 -6.92
N ALA A 15 -15.94 -19.18 -7.31
CA ALA A 15 -15.52 -18.10 -6.41
C ALA A 15 -16.72 -17.26 -5.92
N ALA A 16 -17.67 -16.92 -6.80
CA ALA A 16 -18.89 -16.21 -6.41
C ALA A 16 -19.77 -17.05 -5.49
N GLY A 17 -19.90 -18.36 -5.75
CA GLY A 17 -20.64 -19.29 -4.90
C GLY A 17 -20.01 -19.43 -3.52
N LEU A 18 -18.68 -19.61 -3.44
CA LEU A 18 -17.95 -19.70 -2.17
C LEU A 18 -18.05 -18.38 -1.39
N THR A 19 -17.95 -17.23 -2.07
CA THR A 19 -18.12 -15.92 -1.44
C THR A 19 -19.55 -15.74 -0.91
N GLY A 20 -20.56 -16.17 -1.67
CA GLY A 20 -21.96 -16.13 -1.23
C GLY A 20 -22.20 -17.00 0.00
N VAL A 21 -21.69 -18.24 0.01
CA VAL A 21 -21.77 -19.15 1.18
C VAL A 21 -21.05 -18.54 2.39
N ASP A 22 -19.87 -17.94 2.19
CA ASP A 22 -19.13 -17.28 3.28
C ASP A 22 -19.87 -16.05 3.82
N MET A 23 -20.47 -15.24 2.93
CA MET A 23 -21.33 -14.12 3.35
C MET A 23 -22.53 -14.59 4.16
N VAL A 24 -23.21 -15.65 3.74
CA VAL A 24 -24.36 -16.22 4.49
C VAL A 24 -23.91 -16.79 5.84
N LYS A 25 -22.78 -17.53 5.87
CA LYS A 25 -22.24 -18.06 7.12
C LYS A 25 -21.73 -16.98 8.09
N ARG A 26 -21.31 -15.83 7.58
CA ARG A 26 -20.91 -14.65 8.37
C ARG A 26 -22.10 -13.76 8.74
N GLY A 27 -23.20 -13.87 8.01
CA GLY A 27 -24.44 -13.15 8.29
C GLY A 27 -24.99 -13.51 9.66
N GLY A 28 -25.02 -12.54 10.57
CA GLY A 28 -25.46 -12.73 11.96
C GLY A 28 -24.36 -12.99 13.00
N ARG A 29 -23.09 -13.16 12.59
CA ARG A 29 -22.00 -13.17 13.56
C ARG A 29 -21.57 -11.75 13.91
N VAL A 30 -21.66 -11.41 15.19
CA VAL A 30 -21.08 -10.16 15.71
C VAL A 30 -19.57 -10.20 15.46
N ARG A 31 -19.09 -9.33 14.60
CA ARG A 31 -17.63 -9.20 14.35
C ARG A 31 -16.98 -8.66 15.63
N ARG A 32 -16.09 -9.44 16.20
CA ARG A 32 -15.27 -8.99 17.33
C ARG A 32 -14.03 -8.30 16.80
N PRO A 33 -13.59 -7.17 17.40
CA PRO A 33 -12.32 -6.56 17.08
C PRO A 33 -11.17 -7.58 17.18
N ALA A 34 -10.16 -7.43 16.34
CA ALA A 34 -8.94 -8.21 16.48
C ALA A 34 -8.27 -7.87 17.83
N PRO A 35 -7.64 -8.85 18.50
CA PRO A 35 -6.83 -8.55 19.66
C PRO A 35 -5.74 -7.53 19.31
N ASN A 36 -5.52 -6.58 20.21
CA ASN A 36 -4.42 -5.62 20.12
C ASN A 36 -3.41 -5.92 21.21
N PRO A 37 -2.35 -6.71 20.93
CA PRO A 37 -1.27 -6.98 21.89
C PRO A 37 -0.49 -5.74 22.27
N GLY A 38 -0.56 -4.68 21.47
CA GLY A 38 0.10 -3.41 21.72
C GLY A 38 1.09 -2.99 20.65
N VAL A 39 1.85 -1.97 21.00
CA VAL A 39 2.95 -1.41 20.20
C VAL A 39 4.26 -1.75 20.89
N PHE A 40 5.24 -2.20 20.12
CA PHE A 40 6.54 -2.64 20.66
C PHE A 40 7.67 -1.85 19.99
N ASP A 41 8.62 -1.38 20.78
CA ASP A 41 9.81 -0.71 20.27
C ASP A 41 11.00 -1.68 20.29
N ALA A 42 11.86 -1.61 19.27
CA ALA A 42 13.08 -2.38 19.13
C ALA A 42 14.18 -1.54 18.45
N HIS A 43 15.43 -1.89 18.71
CA HIS A 43 16.59 -1.25 18.07
C HIS A 43 17.44 -2.35 17.43
N VAL A 44 17.73 -2.21 16.14
CA VAL A 44 18.51 -3.18 15.38
C VAL A 44 19.46 -2.44 14.44
N GLU A 45 20.78 -2.67 14.61
CA GLU A 45 21.81 -2.16 13.68
C GLU A 45 21.68 -0.68 13.30
N GLY A 46 21.42 0.17 14.31
CA GLY A 46 21.27 1.62 14.13
C GLY A 46 19.89 2.05 13.63
N SER A 47 18.94 1.13 13.49
CA SER A 47 17.55 1.41 13.17
C SER A 47 16.68 1.40 14.43
N GLU A 48 15.80 2.39 14.54
CA GLU A 48 14.72 2.42 15.53
C GLU A 48 13.44 1.83 14.89
N LEU A 49 12.97 0.74 15.45
CA LEU A 49 11.78 0.04 14.96
C LEU A 49 10.64 0.24 15.95
N ARG A 50 9.45 0.56 15.43
CA ARG A 50 8.19 0.48 16.17
C ARG A 50 7.24 -0.46 15.48
N ILE A 51 6.84 -1.51 16.18
CA ILE A 51 6.05 -2.63 15.66
C ILE A 51 4.61 -2.45 16.10
N PHE A 52 3.68 -2.38 15.14
CA PHE A 52 2.25 -2.26 15.36
C PHE A 52 1.56 -3.58 15.07
N THR A 53 0.68 -3.98 15.97
CA THR A 53 -0.19 -5.17 15.83
C THR A 53 -1.66 -4.81 15.61
N SER A 54 -1.97 -3.51 15.62
CA SER A 54 -3.29 -2.93 15.38
C SER A 54 -3.21 -1.91 14.24
N GLY A 55 -4.13 -2.00 13.28
CA GLY A 55 -4.22 -1.03 12.21
C GLY A 55 -4.60 0.36 12.72
N GLU A 56 -5.38 0.46 13.79
CA GLU A 56 -5.78 1.76 14.35
C GLU A 56 -4.59 2.53 14.92
N ASP A 57 -3.69 1.85 15.64
CA ASP A 57 -2.48 2.48 16.19
C ASP A 57 -1.47 2.82 15.07
N LEU A 58 -1.31 1.92 14.11
CA LEU A 58 -0.51 2.16 12.92
C LEU A 58 -0.96 3.40 12.15
N TYR A 59 -2.26 3.53 11.89
CA TYR A 59 -2.77 4.63 11.05
C TYR A 59 -2.67 5.98 11.74
N LYS A 60 -2.73 6.03 13.07
CA LYS A 60 -2.43 7.26 13.81
C LYS A 60 -0.99 7.73 13.55
N GLU A 61 -0.04 6.81 13.62
CA GLU A 61 1.39 7.11 13.36
C GLU A 61 1.63 7.47 11.89
N MET A 62 1.03 6.72 10.95
CA MET A 62 1.17 7.02 9.51
C MET A 62 0.62 8.40 9.16
N ILE A 63 -0.58 8.74 9.64
CA ILE A 63 -1.20 10.05 9.39
C ILE A 63 -0.38 11.16 10.06
N ALA A 64 0.12 10.95 11.28
CA ALA A 64 1.00 11.91 11.92
C ALA A 64 2.29 12.15 11.12
N ALA A 65 2.88 11.09 10.55
CA ALA A 65 4.04 11.22 9.67
C ALA A 65 3.72 11.99 8.38
N ILE A 66 2.55 11.73 7.75
CA ILE A 66 2.09 12.48 6.56
C ILE A 66 1.87 13.96 6.91
N ASP A 67 1.23 14.24 8.05
CA ASP A 67 0.96 15.61 8.48
C ASP A 67 2.26 16.36 8.88
N GLY A 68 3.29 15.64 9.33
CA GLY A 68 4.62 16.19 9.66
C GLY A 68 5.57 16.33 8.47
N ALA A 69 5.26 15.74 7.33
CA ALA A 69 6.12 15.73 6.16
C ALA A 69 6.47 17.14 5.67
N GLN A 70 7.75 17.33 5.31
CA GLN A 70 8.30 18.62 4.85
C GLN A 70 8.65 18.62 3.36
N ARG A 71 9.04 17.47 2.79
CA ARG A 71 9.59 17.40 1.45
C ARG A 71 8.88 16.42 0.53
N ILE A 72 8.82 15.14 0.90
CA ILE A 72 8.34 14.08 0.01
C ILE A 72 7.61 12.97 0.78
N ILE A 73 6.56 12.46 0.18
CA ILE A 73 5.85 11.25 0.62
C ILE A 73 5.78 10.28 -0.54
N LYS A 74 6.23 9.04 -0.33
CA LYS A 74 6.08 7.93 -1.26
C LYS A 74 5.21 6.87 -0.60
N PHE A 75 4.05 6.59 -1.17
CA PHE A 75 3.06 5.66 -0.61
C PHE A 75 2.67 4.60 -1.64
N GLU A 76 2.71 3.35 -1.23
CA GLU A 76 2.30 2.20 -2.02
C GLU A 76 1.44 1.27 -1.19
N THR A 77 0.26 0.88 -1.70
CA THR A 77 -0.63 -0.05 -1.02
C THR A 77 -1.34 -0.99 -1.99
N TYR A 78 -1.65 -2.20 -1.52
CA TYR A 78 -2.44 -3.15 -2.29
C TYR A 78 -3.92 -2.77 -2.30
N ILE A 79 -4.53 -2.53 -1.12
CA ILE A 79 -5.94 -2.15 -1.01
C ILE A 79 -6.06 -0.81 -0.27
N TRP A 80 -6.84 0.09 -0.85
CA TRP A 80 -7.23 1.36 -0.24
C TRP A 80 -8.74 1.56 -0.40
N LYS A 81 -9.48 1.32 0.67
CA LYS A 81 -10.96 1.37 0.69
C LYS A 81 -11.47 2.80 0.69
N SER A 82 -12.69 2.98 0.12
CA SER A 82 -13.44 4.25 0.16
C SER A 82 -14.34 4.35 1.39
N ASP A 83 -13.79 4.01 2.56
CA ASP A 83 -14.46 4.08 3.86
C ASP A 83 -13.88 5.25 4.70
N PRO A 84 -14.39 5.51 5.93
CA PRO A 84 -13.89 6.59 6.78
C PRO A 84 -12.38 6.56 7.01
N THR A 85 -11.78 5.39 7.21
CA THR A 85 -10.32 5.26 7.34
C THR A 85 -9.60 5.64 6.04
N GLY A 86 -10.08 5.14 4.91
CA GLY A 86 -9.52 5.51 3.61
C GLY A 86 -9.63 7.00 3.31
N GLN A 87 -10.73 7.65 3.72
CA GLN A 87 -10.93 9.09 3.59
C GLN A 87 -9.93 9.89 4.44
N ARG A 88 -9.64 9.44 5.68
CA ARG A 88 -8.61 10.10 6.52
C ARG A 88 -7.23 10.14 5.85
N PHE A 89 -6.83 9.07 5.17
CA PHE A 89 -5.58 9.06 4.39
C PHE A 89 -5.66 10.00 3.17
N MET A 90 -6.79 9.99 2.44
CA MET A 90 -7.05 10.91 1.34
C MET A 90 -6.87 12.37 1.77
N ASP A 91 -7.51 12.74 2.88
CA ASP A 91 -7.45 14.09 3.43
C ASP A 91 -6.03 14.45 3.90
N ALA A 92 -5.29 13.50 4.48
CA ALA A 92 -3.92 13.72 4.92
C ALA A 92 -2.97 13.96 3.74
N PHE A 93 -3.07 13.18 2.67
CA PHE A 93 -2.27 13.40 1.46
C PHE A 93 -2.61 14.74 0.79
N ASN A 94 -3.89 15.10 0.72
CA ASN A 94 -4.32 16.39 0.18
C ASN A 94 -3.77 17.56 1.01
N ARG A 95 -3.78 17.46 2.35
CA ARG A 95 -3.16 18.46 3.22
C ARG A 95 -1.64 18.56 2.99
N ALA A 96 -0.95 17.44 2.82
CA ALA A 96 0.48 17.44 2.53
C ALA A 96 0.78 18.12 1.20
N ALA A 97 0.04 17.78 0.13
CA ALA A 97 0.16 18.43 -1.18
C ALA A 97 -0.15 19.94 -1.12
N ALA A 98 -1.14 20.33 -0.29
CA ALA A 98 -1.48 21.76 -0.09
C ALA A 98 -0.34 22.54 0.59
N ARG A 99 0.48 21.89 1.43
CA ARG A 99 1.70 22.48 2.02
C ARG A 99 2.89 22.55 1.06
N GLY A 100 2.78 21.96 -0.14
CA GLY A 100 3.87 21.92 -1.12
C GLY A 100 4.76 20.67 -0.98
N VAL A 101 4.35 19.67 -0.17
CA VAL A 101 5.03 18.38 -0.10
C VAL A 101 4.82 17.62 -1.41
N GLU A 102 5.86 17.04 -1.96
CA GLU A 102 5.80 16.20 -3.15
C GLU A 102 5.22 14.82 -2.77
N VAL A 103 4.04 14.47 -3.29
CA VAL A 103 3.33 13.26 -2.87
C VAL A 103 3.18 12.30 -4.04
N TYR A 104 3.67 11.09 -3.86
CA TYR A 104 3.51 9.96 -4.79
C TYR A 104 2.63 8.88 -4.17
N VAL A 105 1.56 8.53 -4.86
CA VAL A 105 0.59 7.52 -4.42
C VAL A 105 0.48 6.43 -5.46
N SER A 106 0.79 5.21 -5.07
CA SER A 106 0.66 4.01 -5.90
C SER A 106 -0.31 3.02 -5.26
N TYR A 107 -1.27 2.50 -6.03
CA TYR A 107 -2.19 1.47 -5.56
C TYR A 107 -2.49 0.43 -6.63
N ASP A 108 -2.77 -0.81 -6.19
CA ASP A 108 -3.04 -1.91 -7.08
C ASP A 108 -4.45 -1.83 -7.68
N GLY A 109 -4.56 -2.02 -8.99
CA GLY A 109 -5.83 -1.93 -9.70
C GLY A 109 -6.75 -3.13 -9.45
N PHE A 110 -6.19 -4.33 -9.19
CA PHE A 110 -6.97 -5.53 -8.90
C PHE A 110 -7.50 -5.51 -7.46
N GLY A 111 -6.64 -5.18 -6.49
CA GLY A 111 -7.03 -5.06 -5.09
C GLY A 111 -8.13 -4.02 -4.85
N ASN A 112 -8.30 -3.09 -5.78
CA ASN A 112 -9.25 -1.98 -5.70
C ASN A 112 -10.36 -2.00 -6.77
N LEU A 113 -10.65 -3.16 -7.37
CA LEU A 113 -11.71 -3.30 -8.40
C LEU A 113 -13.09 -2.85 -7.92
N VAL A 114 -13.39 -3.06 -6.64
CA VAL A 114 -14.69 -2.70 -6.03
C VAL A 114 -14.75 -1.28 -5.49
N VAL A 115 -13.63 -0.56 -5.49
CA VAL A 115 -13.59 0.83 -5.02
C VAL A 115 -14.00 1.77 -6.14
N PRO A 116 -15.01 2.64 -5.94
CA PRO A 116 -15.47 3.54 -6.98
C PRO A 116 -14.35 4.48 -7.45
N PRO A 117 -14.10 4.66 -8.75
CA PRO A 117 -13.04 5.54 -9.27
C PRO A 117 -13.18 7.01 -8.81
N ARG A 118 -14.41 7.44 -8.48
CA ARG A 118 -14.68 8.78 -7.93
C ARG A 118 -13.97 9.04 -6.60
N PHE A 119 -13.64 7.98 -5.84
CA PHE A 119 -12.91 8.11 -4.61
C PHE A 119 -11.50 8.66 -4.86
N TYR A 120 -10.75 8.04 -5.77
CA TYR A 120 -9.38 8.47 -6.08
C TYR A 120 -9.30 9.82 -6.82
N ARG A 121 -10.39 10.26 -7.48
CA ARG A 121 -10.46 11.59 -8.08
C ARG A 121 -10.55 12.74 -7.07
N GLN A 122 -10.64 12.44 -5.78
CA GLN A 122 -10.57 13.42 -4.70
C GLN A 122 -9.12 13.77 -4.31
N LEU A 123 -8.13 13.04 -4.83
CA LEU A 123 -6.72 13.39 -4.66
C LEU A 123 -6.44 14.73 -5.34
N ASP A 124 -5.70 15.59 -4.65
CA ASP A 124 -5.27 16.89 -5.18
C ASP A 124 -4.51 16.68 -6.51
N PRO A 125 -4.76 17.49 -7.55
CA PRO A 125 -4.08 17.35 -8.85
C PRO A 125 -2.55 17.45 -8.81
N ARG A 126 -1.98 17.97 -7.73
CA ARG A 126 -0.52 18.01 -7.50
C ARG A 126 0.07 16.67 -7.06
N ILE A 127 -0.76 15.72 -6.63
CA ILE A 127 -0.33 14.40 -6.21
C ILE A 127 -0.06 13.54 -7.45
N HIS A 128 1.11 12.93 -7.50
CA HIS A 128 1.46 11.96 -8.53
C HIS A 128 0.77 10.63 -8.21
N VAL A 129 -0.15 10.20 -9.07
CA VAL A 129 -0.97 9.00 -8.83
C VAL A 129 -0.66 7.93 -9.86
N PHE A 130 -0.32 6.74 -9.41
CA PHE A 130 -0.15 5.57 -10.25
C PHE A 130 -1.05 4.42 -9.82
N ARG A 131 -2.02 4.10 -10.66
CA ARG A 131 -2.82 2.89 -10.52
C ARG A 131 -2.16 1.77 -11.32
N LEU A 132 -1.60 0.77 -10.65
CA LEU A 132 -1.09 -0.42 -11.33
C LEU A 132 -2.24 -1.11 -12.08
N PRO A 133 -2.04 -1.48 -13.35
CA PRO A 133 -3.08 -2.14 -14.13
C PRO A 133 -3.50 -3.48 -13.50
N ALA A 134 -4.80 -3.67 -13.29
CA ALA A 134 -5.35 -4.93 -12.76
C ALA A 134 -5.07 -6.12 -13.69
N PHE A 135 -4.92 -5.85 -14.98
CA PHE A 135 -4.60 -6.84 -16.01
C PHE A 135 -3.52 -6.24 -16.89
N ALA A 136 -2.33 -6.85 -16.90
CA ALA A 136 -1.32 -6.51 -17.87
C ALA A 136 -1.80 -6.87 -19.27
N ARG A 137 -1.38 -6.09 -20.26
CA ARG A 137 -1.79 -6.13 -21.68
C ARG A 137 -1.86 -7.54 -22.29
N PRO A 138 -2.56 -7.66 -23.41
CA PRO A 138 -3.73 -8.48 -23.56
C PRO A 138 -3.44 -9.96 -23.31
N ILE A 139 -4.42 -10.64 -22.75
CA ILE A 139 -4.47 -12.06 -22.33
C ILE A 139 -3.83 -13.05 -23.32
N TRP A 140 -3.76 -12.74 -24.62
CA TRP A 140 -3.19 -13.60 -25.67
C TRP A 140 -1.64 -13.54 -25.83
N ARG A 141 -0.96 -12.66 -25.10
CA ARG A 141 0.51 -12.58 -25.13
C ARG A 141 1.21 -13.18 -23.89
N GLY A 142 0.54 -14.08 -23.19
CA GLY A 142 1.10 -14.79 -22.05
C GLY A 142 0.68 -14.19 -20.70
N VAL A 143 -0.45 -14.63 -20.18
CA VAL A 143 -1.06 -14.22 -18.89
C VAL A 143 -0.11 -14.39 -17.70
N VAL A 144 0.79 -15.35 -17.76
CA VAL A 144 1.62 -15.77 -16.61
C VAL A 144 2.80 -14.82 -16.36
N ARG A 145 3.23 -14.06 -17.34
CA ARG A 145 4.48 -13.27 -17.28
C ARG A 145 4.29 -11.81 -16.84
N HIS A 146 3.06 -11.31 -16.79
CA HIS A 146 2.75 -9.88 -16.54
C HIS A 146 1.55 -9.66 -15.61
N SER A 147 1.02 -10.69 -14.97
CA SER A 147 -0.02 -10.60 -13.96
C SER A 147 0.60 -10.62 -12.55
N GLY A 148 1.37 -9.60 -12.22
CA GLY A 148 1.87 -9.40 -10.87
C GLY A 148 0.90 -8.53 -10.10
N PHE A 149 0.34 -9.04 -8.99
CA PHE A 149 -0.32 -8.19 -8.01
C PHE A 149 0.77 -7.49 -7.20
N ASN A 150 0.69 -6.18 -7.11
CA ASN A 150 1.57 -5.47 -6.20
C ASN A 150 1.01 -5.53 -4.77
N HIS A 151 1.41 -6.55 -4.03
CA HIS A 151 0.92 -6.79 -2.67
C HIS A 151 1.71 -6.01 -1.60
N SER A 152 2.57 -5.07 -1.99
CA SER A 152 3.33 -4.22 -1.08
C SER A 152 2.44 -3.22 -0.35
N LYS A 153 2.81 -2.90 0.89
CA LYS A 153 2.23 -1.85 1.70
C LYS A 153 3.38 -1.13 2.38
N ILE A 154 3.82 -0.05 1.74
CA ILE A 154 5.02 0.69 2.10
C ILE A 154 4.70 2.18 2.05
N MET A 155 5.20 2.93 3.02
CA MET A 155 5.23 4.38 2.98
C MET A 155 6.60 4.87 3.41
N VAL A 156 7.13 5.86 2.70
CA VAL A 156 8.35 6.55 3.08
C VAL A 156 8.05 8.05 3.13
N VAL A 157 8.50 8.70 4.19
CA VAL A 157 8.32 10.12 4.43
C VAL A 157 9.69 10.76 4.62
N ASP A 158 9.97 11.78 3.82
CA ASP A 158 11.18 12.62 3.83
C ASP A 158 12.50 11.83 3.74
N ASP A 159 12.45 10.57 3.25
CA ASP A 159 13.54 9.59 3.21
C ASP A 159 14.10 9.24 4.62
N GLU A 160 13.39 9.60 5.68
CA GLU A 160 13.81 9.43 7.08
C GLU A 160 12.96 8.44 7.85
N VAL A 161 11.69 8.31 7.47
CA VAL A 161 10.72 7.44 8.15
C VAL A 161 10.11 6.48 7.16
N GLY A 162 10.29 5.19 7.39
CA GLY A 162 9.71 4.13 6.59
C GLY A 162 8.61 3.38 7.35
N PHE A 163 7.58 2.92 6.62
CA PHE A 163 6.57 2.00 7.13
C PHE A 163 6.45 0.82 6.16
N ALA A 164 6.46 -0.40 6.69
CA ALA A 164 6.28 -1.60 5.88
C ALA A 164 5.57 -2.70 6.66
N GLY A 165 4.70 -3.47 6.00
CA GLY A 165 4.03 -4.60 6.64
C GLY A 165 2.78 -5.09 5.91
N GLY A 166 1.87 -5.72 6.64
CA GLY A 166 0.74 -6.41 6.04
C GLY A 166 -0.58 -5.64 6.02
N PHE A 167 -0.74 -4.56 6.79
CA PHE A 167 -1.99 -3.80 6.84
C PHE A 167 -2.26 -3.03 5.54
N ASN A 168 -3.44 -3.26 4.95
CA ASN A 168 -4.03 -2.41 3.92
C ASN A 168 -4.75 -1.22 4.55
N ILE A 169 -5.31 -0.30 3.75
CA ILE A 169 -6.02 0.89 4.26
C ILE A 169 -7.53 0.67 4.20
N GLY A 170 -8.19 0.75 5.34
CA GLY A 170 -9.64 0.64 5.48
C GLY A 170 -10.09 0.27 6.90
N ASP A 171 -11.37 0.49 7.19
CA ASP A 171 -11.97 0.25 8.52
C ASP A 171 -11.86 -1.20 8.97
N ASP A 172 -12.03 -2.14 8.06
CA ASP A 172 -11.88 -3.57 8.36
C ASP A 172 -10.45 -3.90 8.81
N TYR A 173 -9.46 -3.31 8.17
CA TYR A 173 -8.06 -3.50 8.52
C TYR A 173 -7.68 -2.78 9.81
N ALA A 174 -8.30 -1.64 10.09
CA ALA A 174 -8.11 -0.91 11.34
C ALA A 174 -8.48 -1.75 12.57
N ARG A 175 -9.62 -2.48 12.52
CA ARG A 175 -10.28 -3.03 13.71
C ARG A 175 -10.40 -4.54 13.75
N PHE A 176 -10.55 -5.18 12.59
CA PHE A 176 -10.95 -6.60 12.52
C PHE A 176 -9.89 -7.50 11.88
N TRP A 177 -8.82 -6.92 11.38
CA TRP A 177 -7.72 -7.64 10.73
C TRP A 177 -6.54 -7.82 11.68
N ARG A 178 -5.87 -8.98 11.58
CA ARG A 178 -4.65 -9.26 12.33
C ARG A 178 -3.49 -9.26 11.37
N ASP A 179 -2.54 -8.39 11.62
CA ASP A 179 -1.30 -8.30 10.86
C ASP A 179 -0.22 -7.60 11.70
N THR A 180 0.94 -7.42 11.12
CA THR A 180 2.05 -6.68 11.71
C THR A 180 2.56 -5.65 10.71
N HIS A 181 2.87 -4.46 11.21
CA HIS A 181 3.48 -3.39 10.43
C HIS A 181 4.57 -2.73 11.26
N VAL A 182 5.62 -2.29 10.61
CA VAL A 182 6.77 -1.66 11.28
C VAL A 182 6.92 -0.25 10.78
N ARG A 183 7.11 0.70 11.71
CA ARG A 183 7.72 1.99 11.41
C ARG A 183 9.21 1.87 11.68
N GLU A 184 10.01 2.35 10.78
CA GLU A 184 11.44 2.39 10.88
C GLU A 184 11.97 3.81 10.76
N ARG A 185 13.01 4.11 11.56
CA ARG A 185 13.89 5.26 11.42
C ARG A 185 15.32 4.76 11.44
N GLY A 186 16.06 4.98 10.36
CA GLY A 186 17.43 4.53 10.27
C GLY A 186 17.82 4.06 8.87
N PRO A 187 18.97 3.36 8.74
CA PRO A 187 19.56 3.04 7.44
C PRO A 187 18.66 2.18 6.54
N ALA A 188 17.79 1.31 7.09
CA ALA A 188 16.97 0.42 6.29
C ALA A 188 15.79 1.13 5.58
N VAL A 189 15.44 2.38 5.95
CA VAL A 189 14.48 3.23 5.23
C VAL A 189 14.86 3.35 3.75
N TRP A 190 16.16 3.42 3.45
CA TRP A 190 16.65 3.45 2.08
C TRP A 190 16.16 2.27 1.23
N GLY A 191 16.15 1.05 1.79
CA GLY A 191 15.67 -0.13 1.07
C GLY A 191 14.19 -0.07 0.73
N LEU A 192 13.38 0.53 1.60
CA LEU A 192 11.95 0.78 1.36
C LEU A 192 11.76 1.83 0.27
N ASP A 193 12.52 2.92 0.33
CA ASP A 193 12.52 3.99 -0.67
C ASP A 193 12.90 3.46 -2.05
N GLN A 194 13.99 2.70 -2.15
CA GLN A 194 14.42 2.05 -3.37
C GLN A 194 13.34 1.12 -3.93
N SER A 195 12.68 0.33 -3.08
CA SER A 195 11.64 -0.61 -3.52
C SER A 195 10.47 0.10 -4.21
N ILE A 196 10.01 1.23 -3.67
CA ILE A 196 8.94 2.04 -4.29
C ILE A 196 9.45 2.69 -5.57
N SER A 197 10.62 3.33 -5.51
CA SER A 197 11.17 4.11 -6.62
C SER A 197 11.47 3.25 -7.85
N ILE A 198 12.03 2.05 -7.68
CA ILE A 198 12.27 1.11 -8.79
C ILE A 198 10.96 0.72 -9.48
N LYS A 199 9.93 0.38 -8.71
CA LYS A 199 8.62 0.00 -9.27
C LYS A 199 7.95 1.17 -10.00
N TRP A 200 7.98 2.35 -9.41
CA TRP A 200 7.45 3.55 -10.05
C TRP A 200 8.19 3.82 -11.36
N ASN A 201 9.52 3.88 -11.32
CA ASN A 201 10.36 4.24 -12.47
C ASN A 201 10.25 3.23 -13.62
N ALA A 202 10.00 1.95 -13.32
CA ALA A 202 9.77 0.93 -14.34
C ALA A 202 8.50 1.18 -15.19
N HIS A 203 7.59 2.03 -14.73
CA HIS A 203 6.32 2.31 -15.38
C HIS A 203 6.19 3.75 -15.90
N HIS A 204 7.17 4.61 -15.62
CA HIS A 204 7.14 6.04 -15.96
C HIS A 204 8.32 6.44 -16.85
N ARG A 205 8.13 7.48 -17.67
CA ARG A 205 9.16 8.03 -18.54
C ARG A 205 10.16 8.87 -17.74
N ALA A 206 11.30 9.16 -18.33
CA ALA A 206 12.43 9.83 -17.66
C ALA A 206 12.06 11.15 -16.94
N GLY A 207 11.10 11.92 -17.39
CA GLY A 207 10.66 13.17 -16.74
C GLY A 207 9.65 12.98 -15.59
N GLU A 208 9.17 11.75 -15.36
CA GLU A 208 8.16 11.42 -14.36
C GLU A 208 8.71 10.43 -13.31
N GLN A 209 10.02 10.21 -13.34
CA GLN A 209 10.69 9.26 -12.46
C GLN A 209 10.97 9.87 -11.10
N MET A 210 10.82 9.04 -10.05
CA MET A 210 11.28 9.37 -8.71
C MET A 210 12.81 9.36 -8.67
N SER A 211 13.38 10.39 -8.07
CA SER A 211 14.78 10.34 -7.65
C SER A 211 14.88 9.54 -6.34
N TRP A 212 15.94 8.76 -6.20
CA TRP A 212 16.32 8.12 -4.95
C TRP A 212 17.82 8.33 -4.73
N ARG A 213 18.18 8.56 -3.49
CA ARG A 213 19.58 8.78 -3.11
C ARG A 213 20.12 7.52 -2.44
N PRO A 214 21.24 6.94 -2.91
CA PRO A 214 21.89 5.86 -2.18
C PRO A 214 22.36 6.39 -0.80
N PRO A 215 22.30 5.58 0.25
CA PRO A 215 22.81 5.99 1.56
C PRO A 215 24.30 6.26 1.46
N ASP A 216 24.78 7.28 2.13
CA ASP A 216 26.20 7.68 2.15
C ASP A 216 27.11 6.56 2.71
N THR A 217 26.52 5.56 3.40
CA THR A 217 27.21 4.40 3.99
C THR A 217 27.33 3.18 3.10
N TRP A 218 26.77 3.18 1.88
CA TRP A 218 26.79 1.99 1.00
C TRP A 218 28.20 1.62 0.50
N LEU A 219 29.09 2.59 0.43
CA LEU A 219 30.49 2.35 0.06
C LEU A 219 31.25 1.50 1.09
N SER A 220 30.78 1.42 2.33
CA SER A 220 31.43 0.63 3.38
C SER A 220 30.95 -0.83 3.43
N LEU A 221 29.78 -1.17 2.86
CA LEU A 221 29.22 -2.53 2.86
C LEU A 221 29.65 -3.39 1.65
N ILE A 222 30.25 -2.77 0.62
CA ILE A 222 30.75 -3.48 -0.58
C ILE A 222 32.19 -4.02 -0.36
N HIS A 223 32.82 -3.72 0.76
CA HIS A 223 34.19 -4.12 1.08
C HIS A 223 34.31 -5.23 2.14
N ILE A 224 33.28 -6.10 2.26
CA ILE A 224 33.38 -7.34 3.05
C ILE A 224 33.39 -8.53 2.10
#